data_4e31fcc6f4ae5f96259b73982f2e48ce
#
_entry.id   4e31fcc6f4ae5f96259b73982f2e48ce
#
_cell.length_a   1.000
_cell.length_b   1.000
_cell.length_c   1.000
_cell.angle_alpha   90.00
_cell.angle_beta   90.00
_cell.angle_gamma   90.00
#
_symmetry.space_group_name_H-M   'P 1'
#
loop_
_entity.id
_entity.type
_entity.pdbx_description
1 polymer ?
#
loop_
_entity_poly.entity_id
_entity_poly.type
_entity_poly.pdbx_seq_one_letter_code
_entity_poly.pdbx_strand_id
1 'polypeptide(L)'
;MRDYHPKRLVIFSRDELKQHDMKASGFDNSTLRYFIGDVRDPVRLERALAGVTIVVHAAAIKHVPVCEHNPFEAIQTNIMGGRNVINASINQRARRILLLSSDKAVNPMERGELDAGSSTAGRIPLCQ
;
A
#
# COMPACT_ATOMS: atom_id res chain seq x y z
N MET A 1 0.24 -18.84 6.35
CA MET A 1 1.16 -19.85 5.82
C MET A 1 0.76 -21.29 6.21
N ARG A 2 -0.18 -21.48 7.13
CA ARG A 2 -0.59 -22.85 7.50
C ARG A 2 -1.26 -23.60 6.33
N ASP A 3 -2.02 -22.88 5.49
CA ASP A 3 -2.86 -23.50 4.45
C ASP A 3 -2.28 -23.34 3.02
N TYR A 4 -1.27 -22.51 2.86
CA TYR A 4 -0.62 -22.22 1.57
C TYR A 4 0.89 -22.31 1.71
N HIS A 5 1.54 -22.99 0.76
CA HIS A 5 3.00 -23.16 0.73
C HIS A 5 3.61 -22.42 -0.47
N PRO A 6 3.75 -21.09 -0.41
CA PRO A 6 4.39 -20.33 -1.48
C PRO A 6 5.87 -20.71 -1.56
N LYS A 7 6.39 -20.83 -2.77
CA LYS A 7 7.83 -21.03 -3.00
C LYS A 7 8.66 -19.86 -2.46
N ARG A 8 8.11 -18.66 -2.52
CA ARG A 8 8.73 -17.43 -2.05
C ARG A 8 7.65 -16.41 -1.70
N LEU A 9 7.80 -15.74 -0.57
CA LEU A 9 6.97 -14.62 -0.14
C LEU A 9 7.87 -13.41 0.07
N VAL A 10 7.61 -12.33 -0.68
CA VAL A 10 8.32 -11.06 -0.56
C VAL A 10 7.50 -10.10 0.28
N ILE A 11 8.08 -9.59 1.35
CA ILE A 11 7.53 -8.53 2.19
C ILE A 11 8.21 -7.23 1.78
N PHE A 12 7.45 -6.31 1.20
CA PHE A 12 7.95 -5.00 0.76
C PHE A 12 7.35 -3.90 1.63
N SER A 13 8.18 -3.15 2.33
CA SER A 13 7.75 -2.09 3.25
C SER A 13 8.86 -1.08 3.47
N ARG A 14 8.50 0.17 3.80
CA ARG A 14 9.44 1.20 4.27
C ARG A 14 9.88 0.99 5.71
N ASP A 15 9.08 0.27 6.47
CA ASP A 15 9.21 0.14 7.93
C ASP A 15 10.18 -1.01 8.25
N GLU A 16 11.43 -0.66 8.46
CA GLU A 16 12.49 -1.59 8.84
C GLU A 16 12.22 -2.25 10.20
N LEU A 17 11.72 -1.46 11.15
CA LEU A 17 11.45 -1.95 12.50
C LEU A 17 10.39 -3.05 12.49
N LYS A 18 9.28 -2.83 11.78
CA LYS A 18 8.25 -3.86 11.64
C LYS A 18 8.76 -5.12 10.93
N GLN A 19 9.64 -4.98 9.94
CA GLN A 19 10.27 -6.15 9.30
C GLN A 19 11.16 -6.90 10.29
N HIS A 20 11.91 -6.19 11.11
CA HIS A 20 12.73 -6.78 12.16
C HIS A 20 11.86 -7.52 13.19
N ASP A 21 10.79 -6.88 13.68
CA ASP A 21 9.87 -7.47 14.66
C ASP A 21 9.17 -8.71 14.11
N MET A 22 8.81 -8.70 12.84
CA MET A 22 8.26 -9.89 12.16
C MET A 22 9.25 -11.06 12.18
N LYS A 23 10.52 -10.81 11.90
CA LYS A 23 11.57 -11.85 11.98
C LYS A 23 11.70 -12.38 13.40
N ALA A 24 11.79 -11.48 14.39
CA ALA A 24 11.90 -11.84 15.80
C ALA A 24 10.69 -12.65 16.30
N SER A 25 9.50 -12.41 15.72
CA SER A 25 8.26 -13.14 16.03
C SER A 25 8.14 -14.50 15.34
N GLY A 26 9.22 -15.04 14.79
CA GLY A 26 9.25 -16.38 14.19
C GLY A 26 8.88 -16.43 12.69
N PHE A 27 8.74 -15.28 12.04
CA PHE A 27 8.57 -15.19 10.58
C PHE A 27 9.92 -15.07 9.85
N ASP A 28 10.92 -15.83 10.30
CA ASP A 28 12.24 -15.91 9.65
C ASP A 28 12.47 -17.32 9.13
N ASN A 29 12.22 -17.53 7.85
CA ASN A 29 12.45 -18.79 7.17
C ASN A 29 12.94 -18.58 5.73
N SER A 30 13.43 -19.63 5.10
CA SER A 30 14.01 -19.59 3.76
C SER A 30 13.04 -19.16 2.64
N THR A 31 11.74 -19.22 2.89
CA THR A 31 10.69 -18.80 1.95
C THR A 31 10.48 -17.29 1.96
N LEU A 32 10.74 -16.62 3.09
CA LEU A 32 10.52 -15.19 3.26
C LEU A 32 11.71 -14.37 2.73
N ARG A 33 11.39 -13.29 2.06
CA ARG A 33 12.33 -12.26 1.63
C ARG A 33 11.83 -10.90 2.05
N TYR A 34 12.59 -10.22 2.86
CA TYR A 34 12.30 -8.88 3.34
C TYR A 34 12.98 -7.86 2.44
N PHE A 35 12.19 -6.96 1.88
CA PHE A 35 12.64 -5.95 0.94
C PHE A 35 12.27 -4.57 1.48
N ILE A 36 13.26 -3.78 1.87
CA ILE A 36 13.06 -2.39 2.27
C ILE A 36 12.90 -1.53 1.01
N GLY A 37 11.81 -0.79 0.92
CA GLY A 37 11.55 0.12 -0.19
C GLY A 37 10.23 0.85 -0.05
N ASP A 38 10.08 1.89 -0.86
CA ASP A 38 8.88 2.72 -0.94
C ASP A 38 8.12 2.41 -2.24
N VAL A 39 6.80 2.36 -2.19
CA VAL A 39 5.94 2.19 -3.38
C VAL A 39 6.06 3.35 -4.36
N ARG A 40 6.59 4.48 -3.91
CA ARG A 40 6.89 5.64 -4.75
C ARG A 40 8.13 5.45 -5.63
N ASP A 41 8.96 4.45 -5.33
CA ASP A 41 10.16 4.10 -6.10
C ASP A 41 9.86 2.95 -7.09
N PRO A 42 9.61 3.25 -8.38
CA PRO A 42 9.28 2.23 -9.37
C PRO A 42 10.44 1.27 -9.64
N VAL A 43 11.68 1.75 -9.59
CA VAL A 43 12.87 0.91 -9.84
C VAL A 43 13.04 -0.14 -8.73
N ARG A 44 12.82 0.29 -7.48
CA ARG A 44 12.88 -0.61 -6.34
C ARG A 44 11.76 -1.64 -6.35
N LEU A 45 10.56 -1.23 -6.78
CA LEU A 45 9.42 -2.13 -6.97
C LEU A 45 9.70 -3.20 -8.02
N GLU A 46 10.24 -2.83 -9.17
CA GLU A 46 10.56 -3.80 -10.23
C GLU A 46 11.53 -4.88 -9.74
N ARG A 47 12.56 -4.49 -8.97
CA ARG A 47 13.49 -5.46 -8.37
C ARG A 47 12.80 -6.37 -7.36
N ALA A 48 11.92 -5.82 -6.53
CA ALA A 48 11.21 -6.58 -5.51
C ALA A 48 10.21 -7.58 -6.12
N LEU A 49 9.57 -7.19 -7.23
CA LEU A 49 8.56 -7.99 -7.92
C LEU A 49 9.14 -8.99 -8.94
N ALA A 50 10.46 -9.02 -9.13
CA ALA A 50 11.09 -9.95 -10.07
C ALA A 50 10.71 -11.42 -9.78
N GLY A 51 9.99 -12.05 -10.73
CA GLY A 51 9.51 -13.43 -10.62
C GLY A 51 8.37 -13.63 -9.61
N VAL A 52 7.72 -12.58 -9.16
CA VAL A 52 6.51 -12.64 -8.33
C VAL A 52 5.30 -12.90 -9.22
N THR A 53 4.46 -13.86 -8.85
CA THR A 53 3.27 -14.25 -9.63
C THR A 53 1.98 -13.63 -9.10
N ILE A 54 1.92 -13.33 -7.82
CA ILE A 54 0.75 -12.72 -7.17
C ILE A 54 1.24 -11.53 -6.34
N VAL A 55 0.61 -10.38 -6.53
CA VAL A 55 0.92 -9.15 -5.79
C VAL A 55 -0.29 -8.77 -4.95
N VAL A 56 -0.06 -8.47 -3.67
CA VAL A 56 -1.05 -7.90 -2.76
C VAL A 56 -0.56 -6.51 -2.35
N HIS A 57 -1.24 -5.48 -2.81
CA HIS A 57 -0.93 -4.09 -2.49
C HIS A 57 -1.82 -3.59 -1.35
N ALA A 58 -1.21 -3.40 -0.19
CA ALA A 58 -1.87 -2.92 1.03
C ALA A 58 -1.26 -1.60 1.56
N ALA A 59 -0.24 -1.06 0.86
CA ALA A 59 0.43 0.15 1.29
C ALA A 59 -0.43 1.37 0.99
N ALA A 60 -0.84 2.08 2.03
CA ALA A 60 -1.58 3.35 1.92
C ALA A 60 -1.40 4.19 3.19
N ILE A 61 -1.52 5.50 3.05
CA ILE A 61 -1.74 6.41 4.17
C ILE A 61 -3.26 6.42 4.41
N LYS A 62 -3.69 6.00 5.61
CA LYS A 62 -5.12 5.81 5.94
C LYS A 62 -5.61 6.72 7.07
N HIS A 63 -4.70 7.44 7.72
CA HIS A 63 -5.04 8.31 8.84
C HIS A 63 -5.52 9.66 8.30
N VAL A 64 -6.84 9.91 8.36
CA VAL A 64 -7.47 11.08 7.73
C VAL A 64 -6.84 12.40 8.11
N PRO A 65 -6.61 12.75 9.42
CA PRO A 65 -5.94 13.99 9.78
C PRO A 65 -4.54 14.15 9.16
N VAL A 66 -3.78 13.04 9.03
CA VAL A 66 -2.46 13.08 8.38
C VAL A 66 -2.58 13.39 6.90
N CYS A 67 -3.59 12.82 6.23
CA CYS A 67 -3.84 13.09 4.81
C CYS A 67 -4.29 14.55 4.58
N GLU A 68 -5.10 15.10 5.47
CA GLU A 68 -5.57 16.49 5.38
C GLU A 68 -4.43 17.49 5.56
N HIS A 69 -3.50 17.19 6.47
CA HIS A 69 -2.30 18.02 6.68
C HIS A 69 -1.22 17.81 5.61
N ASN A 70 -1.19 16.63 4.97
CA ASN A 70 -0.17 16.25 4.00
C ASN A 70 -0.80 15.68 2.71
N PRO A 71 -1.62 16.45 1.98
CA PRO A 71 -2.39 15.92 0.86
C PRO A 71 -1.50 15.40 -0.28
N PHE A 72 -0.38 16.05 -0.55
CA PHE A 72 0.55 15.60 -1.58
C PHE A 72 1.22 14.26 -1.24
N GLU A 73 1.56 14.03 0.03
CA GLU A 73 2.11 12.74 0.46
C GLU A 73 1.07 11.61 0.34
N ALA A 74 -0.20 11.91 0.61
CA ALA A 74 -1.28 10.98 0.39
C ALA A 74 -1.44 10.64 -1.10
N ILE A 75 -1.44 11.63 -2.00
CA ILE A 75 -1.47 11.43 -3.45
C ILE A 75 -0.27 10.59 -3.90
N GLN A 76 0.94 10.96 -3.49
CA GLN A 76 2.16 10.26 -3.88
C GLN A 76 2.15 8.79 -3.43
N THR A 77 1.65 8.51 -2.24
CA THR A 77 1.63 7.15 -1.72
C THR A 77 0.44 6.35 -2.25
N ASN A 78 -0.78 6.90 -2.15
CA ASN A 78 -2.01 6.14 -2.44
C ASN A 78 -2.28 6.04 -3.94
N ILE A 79 -2.04 7.11 -4.71
CA ILE A 79 -2.34 7.15 -6.15
C ILE A 79 -1.10 6.77 -6.96
N MET A 80 -0.02 7.54 -6.82
CA MET A 80 1.18 7.29 -7.63
C MET A 80 1.87 5.99 -7.22
N GLY A 81 1.90 5.67 -5.92
CA GLY A 81 2.40 4.39 -5.42
C GLY A 81 1.61 3.21 -5.96
N GLY A 82 0.27 3.30 -5.95
CA GLY A 82 -0.61 2.29 -6.54
C GLY A 82 -0.35 2.10 -8.04
N ARG A 83 -0.23 3.19 -8.80
CA ARG A 83 0.14 3.16 -10.22
C ARG A 83 1.49 2.47 -10.44
N ASN A 84 2.50 2.79 -9.63
CA ASN A 84 3.82 2.19 -9.75
C ASN A 84 3.78 0.68 -9.49
N VAL A 85 3.01 0.23 -8.48
CA VAL A 85 2.82 -1.20 -8.20
C VAL A 85 2.16 -1.92 -9.38
N ILE A 86 1.12 -1.31 -9.98
CA ILE A 86 0.45 -1.88 -11.15
C ILE A 86 1.43 -2.00 -12.33
N ASN A 87 2.15 -0.93 -12.66
CA ASN A 87 3.09 -0.90 -13.76
C ASN A 87 4.22 -1.93 -13.56
N ALA A 88 4.84 -1.94 -12.38
CA ALA A 88 5.88 -2.92 -12.05
C ALA A 88 5.35 -4.36 -12.11
N SER A 89 4.11 -4.60 -11.69
CA SER A 89 3.49 -5.92 -11.76
C SER A 89 3.26 -6.37 -13.21
N ILE A 90 2.84 -5.46 -14.09
CA ILE A 90 2.67 -5.73 -15.52
C ILE A 90 4.03 -6.03 -16.16
N ASN A 91 5.04 -5.20 -15.91
CA ASN A 91 6.39 -5.37 -16.43
C ASN A 91 7.01 -6.71 -16.01
N GLN A 92 6.76 -7.12 -14.75
CA GLN A 92 7.23 -8.41 -14.22
C GLN A 92 6.29 -9.58 -14.54
N ARG A 93 5.24 -9.37 -15.33
CA ARG A 93 4.27 -10.38 -15.77
C ARG A 93 3.60 -11.11 -14.60
N ALA A 94 3.26 -10.38 -13.55
CA ALA A 94 2.47 -10.92 -12.44
C ALA A 94 1.10 -11.42 -12.97
N ARG A 95 0.67 -12.57 -12.50
CA ARG A 95 -0.58 -13.20 -12.95
C ARG A 95 -1.83 -12.61 -12.30
N ARG A 96 -1.68 -12.11 -11.07
CA ARG A 96 -2.79 -11.53 -10.29
C ARG A 96 -2.28 -10.38 -9.46
N ILE A 97 -3.07 -9.32 -9.39
CA ILE A 97 -2.83 -8.17 -8.52
C ILE A 97 -4.10 -7.96 -7.70
N LEU A 98 -3.97 -7.93 -6.39
CA LEU A 98 -5.01 -7.58 -5.44
C LEU A 98 -4.67 -6.22 -4.82
N LEU A 99 -5.55 -5.24 -5.00
CA LEU A 99 -5.45 -3.93 -4.37
C LEU A 99 -6.43 -3.89 -3.20
N LEU A 100 -5.94 -3.64 -1.99
CA LEU A 100 -6.78 -3.49 -0.82
C LEU A 100 -7.29 -2.04 -0.76
N SER A 101 -8.60 -1.90 -0.79
CA SER A 101 -9.29 -0.64 -0.60
C SER A 101 -9.65 -0.41 0.88
N SER A 102 -10.36 0.65 1.18
CA SER A 102 -10.88 1.00 2.49
C SER A 102 -12.40 0.81 2.51
N ASP A 103 -12.96 0.52 3.67
CA ASP A 103 -14.40 0.53 3.96
C ASP A 103 -15.04 1.90 3.67
N LYS A 104 -14.27 2.97 3.85
CA LYS A 104 -14.68 4.35 3.55
C LYS A 104 -14.95 4.60 2.07
N ALA A 105 -14.41 3.78 1.17
CA ALA A 105 -14.69 3.85 -0.26
C ALA A 105 -16.12 3.35 -0.60
N VAL A 106 -16.70 2.53 0.27
CA VAL A 106 -18.05 1.96 0.07
C VAL A 106 -19.14 2.91 0.58
N ASN A 107 -18.86 3.64 1.65
CA ASN A 107 -19.76 4.62 2.24
C ASN A 107 -18.96 5.84 2.70
N PRO A 108 -18.57 6.74 1.79
CA PRO A 108 -17.79 7.92 2.14
C PRO A 108 -18.65 8.82 3.02
N MET A 109 -18.27 8.96 4.28
CA MET A 109 -18.86 9.97 5.15
C MET A 109 -18.27 11.32 4.77
N GLU A 110 -19.07 12.15 4.11
CA GLU A 110 -18.73 13.56 3.93
C GLU A 110 -18.76 14.26 5.28
N ARG A 111 -17.61 14.75 5.71
CA ARG A 111 -17.49 15.57 6.95
C ARG A 111 -18.14 16.96 6.83
N GLY A 112 -19.00 17.16 5.84
CA GLY A 112 -19.69 18.43 5.57
C GLY A 112 -20.88 18.73 6.47
N GLU A 113 -21.36 17.76 7.26
CA GLU A 113 -22.58 17.97 8.07
C GLU A 113 -22.33 18.46 9.52
N LEU A 114 -21.08 18.61 9.94
CA LEU A 114 -20.78 19.07 11.31
C LEU A 114 -20.42 20.56 11.41
N ASP A 115 -20.23 21.27 10.29
CA ASP A 115 -20.01 22.73 10.29
C ASP A 115 -20.98 23.41 9.32
N ALA A 116 -22.21 23.62 9.77
CA ALA A 116 -23.14 24.53 9.14
C ALA A 116 -22.61 25.98 9.26
N GLY A 117 -21.66 26.36 8.41
CA GLY A 117 -21.14 27.72 8.44
C GLY A 117 -20.01 28.11 7.49
N SER A 118 -19.38 27.22 6.74
CA SER A 118 -18.33 27.62 5.80
C SER A 118 -18.48 26.99 4.43
N SER A 119 -18.42 27.82 3.40
CA SER A 119 -18.56 27.59 1.97
C SER A 119 -17.86 26.31 1.47
N THR A 120 -18.67 25.44 0.90
CA THR A 120 -18.31 24.17 0.28
C THR A 120 -17.55 24.38 -1.03
N ALA A 121 -16.22 24.33 -0.98
CA ALA A 121 -15.46 23.88 -2.13
C ALA A 121 -15.29 22.35 -1.99
N GLY A 122 -15.80 21.56 -2.94
CA GLY A 122 -15.81 20.10 -2.87
C GLY A 122 -14.43 19.52 -2.61
N ARG A 123 -14.23 18.93 -1.44
CA ARG A 123 -13.02 18.21 -1.07
C ARG A 123 -13.14 16.77 -1.52
N ILE A 124 -12.29 16.37 -2.45
CA ILE A 124 -12.14 14.97 -2.82
C ILE A 124 -11.40 14.29 -1.66
N PRO A 125 -11.93 13.20 -1.07
CA PRO A 125 -11.23 12.46 -0.02
C PRO A 125 -9.98 11.80 -0.60
N LEU A 126 -8.79 12.25 -0.19
CA LEU A 126 -7.50 11.71 -0.66
C LEU A 126 -7.08 10.40 0.03
N CYS A 127 -7.86 9.91 0.97
CA CYS A 127 -7.60 8.71 1.76
C CYS A 127 -8.58 7.57 1.48
N GLN A 128 -8.91 7.30 0.23
CA GLN A 128 -9.68 6.13 -0.18
C GLN A 128 -8.78 4.96 -0.57
#